data_79491d3319f49ba189d9047568a7decd
#
_entry.id   79491d3319f49ba189d9047568a7decd
#
_cell.length_a   1.000
_cell.length_b   1.000
_cell.length_c   1.000
_cell.angle_alpha   90.00
_cell.angle_beta   90.00
_cell.angle_gamma   90.00
#
_symmetry.space_group_name_H-M   'P 1'
#
loop_
_entity.id
_entity.type
_entity.pdbx_description
1 polymer ?
#
loop_
_entity_poly.entity_id
_entity_poly.type
_entity_poly.pdbx_seq_one_letter_code
_entity_poly.pdbx_strand_id
1 'polypeptide(L)'
;MREAYYNEFDPKAAAWLRVLIDQGHIAKGIVDERSISDVTPGDLEGYIQCHFFAGIGVWSKALRDAGWPDDRPVWTGSCPCQPFSAAGKGIGFADERHLWPAWHWLIDQCRPDTIFGEQVAKKDGLNWFDLVSADLEGSGYTVGASDLCAAGVGAPHIRQRLWFVAHAIDHRDGREPGREIRPV
;
A
#
# COMPACT_ATOMS: atom_id res chain seq x y z
N MET A 1 16.89 -11.70 12.58
CA MET A 1 16.35 -11.40 11.24
C MET A 1 15.26 -10.37 11.44
N ARG A 2 15.28 -9.31 10.68
CA ARG A 2 14.20 -8.33 10.70
C ARG A 2 12.98 -8.98 10.05
N GLU A 3 11.81 -8.79 10.66
CA GLU A 3 10.57 -9.48 10.28
C GLU A 3 9.65 -8.52 9.53
N ALA A 4 8.55 -9.03 8.95
CA ALA A 4 7.52 -8.22 8.36
C ALA A 4 6.48 -7.79 9.42
N TYR A 5 5.83 -6.67 9.17
CA TYR A 5 4.71 -6.15 9.94
C TYR A 5 3.44 -6.20 9.10
N TYR A 6 2.40 -6.79 9.62
CA TYR A 6 1.09 -6.87 8.98
C TYR A 6 0.05 -6.16 9.83
N ASN A 7 -0.54 -5.08 9.33
CA ASN A 7 -1.67 -4.42 9.97
C ASN A 7 -2.98 -4.86 9.29
N GLU A 8 -3.83 -5.53 10.06
CA GLU A 8 -5.11 -6.04 9.58
C GLU A 8 -6.16 -6.00 10.70
N PHE A 9 -7.18 -5.17 10.52
CA PHE A 9 -8.20 -4.92 11.53
C PHE A 9 -9.24 -6.05 11.65
N ASP A 10 -9.51 -6.79 10.56
CA ASP A 10 -10.45 -7.92 10.59
C ASP A 10 -9.82 -9.13 11.31
N PRO A 11 -10.37 -9.59 12.43
CA PRO A 11 -9.77 -10.67 13.22
C PRO A 11 -9.72 -12.01 12.49
N LYS A 12 -10.60 -12.26 11.49
CA LYS A 12 -10.57 -13.49 10.71
C LYS A 12 -9.44 -13.45 9.69
N ALA A 13 -9.25 -12.32 9.00
CA ALA A 13 -8.13 -12.11 8.10
C ALA A 13 -6.80 -12.13 8.89
N ALA A 14 -6.74 -11.49 10.06
CA ALA A 14 -5.57 -11.53 10.94
C ALA A 14 -5.22 -12.96 11.39
N ALA A 15 -6.21 -13.76 11.77
CA ALA A 15 -5.99 -15.17 12.11
C ALA A 15 -5.45 -15.97 10.91
N TRP A 16 -5.96 -15.69 9.70
CA TRP A 16 -5.45 -16.33 8.47
C TRP A 16 -4.01 -15.92 8.16
N LEU A 17 -3.66 -14.65 8.33
CA LEU A 17 -2.27 -14.19 8.16
C LEU A 17 -1.30 -14.96 9.06
N ARG A 18 -1.66 -15.20 10.33
CA ARG A 18 -0.82 -15.99 11.25
C ARG A 18 -0.60 -17.43 10.73
N VAL A 19 -1.64 -18.05 10.18
CA VAL A 19 -1.50 -19.39 9.56
C VAL A 19 -0.54 -19.36 8.38
N LEU A 20 -0.66 -18.35 7.50
CA LEU A 20 0.22 -18.21 6.34
C LEU A 20 1.68 -17.94 6.74
N ILE A 21 1.90 -17.17 7.80
CA ILE A 21 3.23 -16.90 8.38
C ILE A 21 3.83 -18.21 8.93
N ASP A 22 3.06 -18.93 9.75
CA ASP A 22 3.50 -20.19 10.38
C ASP A 22 3.84 -21.26 9.36
N GLN A 23 3.09 -21.32 8.25
CA GLN A 23 3.33 -22.24 7.14
C GLN A 23 4.42 -21.75 6.16
N GLY A 24 4.96 -20.56 6.35
CA GLY A 24 6.00 -20.01 5.50
C GLY A 24 5.54 -19.57 4.10
N HIS A 25 4.24 -19.37 3.89
CA HIS A 25 3.69 -18.91 2.60
C HIS A 25 3.93 -17.43 2.32
N ILE A 26 4.05 -16.62 3.37
CA ILE A 26 4.35 -15.19 3.31
C ILE A 26 5.55 -14.87 4.22
N ALA A 27 6.07 -13.65 4.15
CA ALA A 27 7.20 -13.23 4.94
C ALA A 27 6.93 -13.39 6.44
N LYS A 28 7.92 -13.91 7.18
CA LYS A 28 7.83 -14.08 8.62
C LYS A 28 7.62 -12.72 9.29
N GLY A 29 6.68 -12.62 10.23
CA GLY A 29 6.37 -11.35 10.85
C GLY A 29 5.32 -11.43 11.93
N ILE A 30 4.86 -10.27 12.37
CA ILE A 30 3.79 -10.12 13.35
C ILE A 30 2.51 -9.58 12.69
N VAL A 31 1.37 -9.86 13.31
CA VAL A 31 0.07 -9.34 12.90
C VAL A 31 -0.49 -8.44 14.00
N ASP A 32 -0.70 -7.17 13.65
CA ASP A 32 -1.28 -6.15 14.48
C ASP A 32 -2.74 -5.90 14.07
N GLU A 33 -3.68 -6.13 14.99
CA GLU A 33 -5.12 -6.01 14.77
C GLU A 33 -5.67 -4.62 15.13
N ARG A 34 -4.82 -3.68 15.55
CA ARG A 34 -5.26 -2.31 15.82
C ARG A 34 -5.72 -1.61 14.54
N SER A 35 -6.59 -0.60 14.70
CA SER A 35 -6.82 0.35 13.62
C SER A 35 -5.50 0.99 13.21
N ILE A 36 -5.32 1.24 11.91
CA ILE A 36 -4.13 1.97 11.43
C ILE A 36 -4.00 3.35 12.08
N SER A 37 -5.10 3.94 12.52
CA SER A 37 -5.11 5.23 13.21
C SER A 37 -4.45 5.16 14.60
N ASP A 38 -4.28 3.97 15.17
CA ASP A 38 -3.65 3.73 16.46
C ASP A 38 -2.19 3.26 16.33
N VAL A 39 -1.73 3.04 15.09
CA VAL A 39 -0.35 2.66 14.79
C VAL A 39 0.54 3.89 14.79
N THR A 40 1.69 3.79 15.42
CA THR A 40 2.68 4.86 15.52
C THR A 40 3.96 4.51 14.77
N PRO A 41 4.80 5.50 14.39
CA PRO A 41 6.12 5.22 13.78
C PRO A 41 7.00 4.31 14.64
N GLY A 42 6.93 4.43 15.98
CA GLY A 42 7.68 3.57 16.89
C GLY A 42 7.27 2.09 16.81
N ASP A 43 6.02 1.79 16.49
CA ASP A 43 5.54 0.41 16.30
C ASP A 43 6.15 -0.23 15.04
N LEU A 44 6.63 0.57 14.09
CA LEU A 44 7.17 0.12 12.80
C LEU A 44 8.70 0.03 12.78
N GLU A 45 9.35 0.45 13.86
CA GLU A 45 10.81 0.43 13.93
C GLU A 45 11.39 -0.99 13.83
N GLY A 46 12.36 -1.16 12.92
CA GLY A 46 13.07 -2.41 12.73
C GLY A 46 12.40 -3.43 11.82
N TYR A 47 11.17 -3.20 11.37
CA TYR A 47 10.57 -4.02 10.33
C TYR A 47 11.08 -3.63 8.94
N ILE A 48 11.29 -4.62 8.09
CA ILE A 48 11.75 -4.43 6.70
C ILE A 48 10.57 -4.25 5.75
N GLN A 49 9.58 -5.11 5.90
CA GLN A 49 8.36 -5.05 5.10
C GLN A 49 7.18 -4.67 5.99
N CYS A 50 6.40 -3.68 5.56
CA CYS A 50 5.18 -3.32 6.27
C CYS A 50 3.99 -3.43 5.31
N HIS A 51 3.03 -4.26 5.68
CA HIS A 51 1.83 -4.54 4.89
C HIS A 51 0.61 -4.00 5.62
N PHE A 52 0.07 -2.87 5.15
CA PHE A 52 -1.11 -2.23 5.73
C PHE A 52 -2.37 -2.68 5.00
N PHE A 53 -3.49 -2.81 5.73
CA PHE A 53 -4.71 -3.39 5.18
C PHE A 53 -4.42 -4.73 4.53
N ALA A 54 -3.70 -5.57 5.26
CA ALA A 54 -2.99 -6.72 4.72
C ALA A 54 -3.92 -7.83 4.19
N GLY A 55 -5.20 -7.82 4.62
CA GLY A 55 -6.19 -8.77 4.17
C GLY A 55 -5.74 -10.21 4.40
N ILE A 56 -5.71 -10.98 3.34
CA ILE A 56 -5.28 -12.39 3.37
C ILE A 56 -3.81 -12.58 2.92
N GLY A 57 -2.97 -11.55 3.02
CA GLY A 57 -1.53 -11.65 2.76
C GLY A 57 -1.11 -11.65 1.29
N VAL A 58 -1.99 -11.19 0.39
CA VAL A 58 -1.74 -11.25 -1.07
C VAL A 58 -0.50 -10.45 -1.47
N TRP A 59 -0.26 -9.28 -0.87
CA TRP A 59 0.91 -8.46 -1.19
C TRP A 59 2.22 -9.19 -0.91
N SER A 60 2.38 -9.73 0.31
CA SER A 60 3.60 -10.45 0.69
C SER A 60 3.83 -11.69 -0.20
N LYS A 61 2.74 -12.44 -0.51
CA LYS A 61 2.82 -13.57 -1.43
C LYS A 61 3.22 -13.15 -2.84
N ALA A 62 2.58 -12.11 -3.39
CA ALA A 62 2.85 -11.60 -4.73
C ALA A 62 4.28 -11.07 -4.88
N LEU A 63 4.80 -10.37 -3.86
CA LEU A 63 6.19 -9.91 -3.83
C LEU A 63 7.16 -11.08 -3.91
N ARG A 64 6.97 -12.14 -3.12
CA ARG A 64 7.79 -13.35 -3.19
C ARG A 64 7.72 -14.03 -4.56
N ASP A 65 6.51 -14.17 -5.14
CA ASP A 65 6.32 -14.77 -6.46
C ASP A 65 7.00 -13.95 -7.57
N ALA A 66 7.09 -12.64 -7.39
CA ALA A 66 7.81 -11.72 -8.27
C ALA A 66 9.33 -11.70 -8.01
N GLY A 67 9.85 -12.48 -7.08
CA GLY A 67 11.27 -12.52 -6.74
C GLY A 67 11.75 -11.38 -5.84
N TRP A 68 10.83 -10.67 -5.16
CA TRP A 68 11.19 -9.65 -4.17
C TRP A 68 11.59 -10.32 -2.86
N PRO A 69 12.85 -10.20 -2.41
CA PRO A 69 13.31 -10.88 -1.20
C PRO A 69 12.64 -10.34 0.07
N ASP A 70 12.47 -11.19 1.07
CA ASP A 70 11.87 -10.80 2.36
C ASP A 70 12.70 -9.77 3.13
N ASP A 71 14.01 -9.69 2.86
CA ASP A 71 14.95 -8.76 3.46
C ASP A 71 15.11 -7.45 2.67
N ARG A 72 14.35 -7.27 1.59
CA ARG A 72 14.30 -6.03 0.83
C ARG A 72 13.17 -5.14 1.35
N PRO A 73 13.46 -3.89 1.75
CA PRO A 73 12.46 -2.97 2.26
C PRO A 73 11.33 -2.69 1.27
N VAL A 74 10.10 -2.68 1.79
CA VAL A 74 8.91 -2.28 1.02
C VAL A 74 7.73 -2.05 1.95
N TRP A 75 6.91 -1.06 1.62
CA TRP A 75 5.59 -0.88 2.21
C TRP A 75 4.53 -1.21 1.18
N THR A 76 3.44 -1.83 1.61
CA THR A 76 2.31 -2.12 0.73
C THR A 76 0.99 -1.80 1.42
N GLY A 77 -0.04 -1.44 0.65
CA GLY A 77 -1.35 -1.23 1.21
C GLY A 77 -2.46 -1.22 0.17
N SER A 78 -3.63 -1.77 0.56
CA SER A 78 -4.87 -1.68 -0.20
C SER A 78 -5.87 -0.88 0.62
N CYS A 79 -5.60 0.43 0.76
CA CYS A 79 -6.39 1.32 1.60
C CYS A 79 -7.86 1.32 1.13
N PRO A 80 -8.84 1.08 2.02
CA PRO A 80 -10.24 1.08 1.63
C PRO A 80 -10.65 2.42 1.01
N CYS A 81 -11.16 2.38 -0.23
CA CYS A 81 -11.79 3.52 -0.86
C CYS A 81 -13.23 3.60 -0.39
N GLN A 82 -13.54 4.59 0.42
CA GLN A 82 -14.94 4.90 0.69
C GLN A 82 -15.44 5.84 -0.42
N PRO A 83 -16.54 5.51 -1.07
CA PRO A 83 -17.08 6.38 -2.09
C PRO A 83 -17.42 7.73 -1.47
N PHE A 84 -16.95 8.80 -2.07
CA PHE A 84 -17.49 10.15 -1.88
C PHE A 84 -18.93 10.17 -2.44
N SER A 85 -19.78 9.24 -1.95
CA SER A 85 -21.14 9.15 -2.44
C SER A 85 -21.93 10.31 -1.87
N ALA A 86 -22.39 11.17 -2.76
CA ALA A 86 -23.34 12.23 -2.47
C ALA A 86 -24.68 11.73 -1.87
N ALA A 87 -24.86 10.43 -1.71
CA ALA A 87 -26.03 9.78 -1.10
C ALA A 87 -25.94 9.64 0.43
N GLY A 88 -24.80 9.89 1.05
CA GLY A 88 -24.58 9.88 2.50
C GLY A 88 -24.28 11.28 3.01
N LYS A 89 -25.30 12.09 3.27
CA LYS A 89 -25.30 13.27 4.17
C LYS A 89 -23.96 13.99 4.42
N GLY A 90 -23.26 14.47 3.38
CA GLY A 90 -22.25 15.53 3.51
C GLY A 90 -21.04 15.30 4.46
N ILE A 91 -20.72 14.08 4.88
CA ILE A 91 -19.69 13.76 5.88
C ILE A 91 -18.43 13.18 5.21
N GLY A 92 -18.15 13.54 3.96
CA GLY A 92 -17.09 12.90 3.15
C GLY A 92 -15.69 12.81 3.77
N PHE A 93 -15.24 13.77 4.56
CA PHE A 93 -13.94 13.75 5.24
C PHE A 93 -14.01 13.35 6.74
N ALA A 94 -15.20 13.24 7.31
CA ALA A 94 -15.41 12.84 8.71
C ALA A 94 -15.85 11.37 8.85
N ASP A 95 -15.73 10.57 7.78
CA ASP A 95 -16.03 9.14 7.83
C ASP A 95 -14.85 8.42 8.50
N GLU A 96 -15.11 7.73 9.62
CA GLU A 96 -14.13 6.90 10.35
C GLU A 96 -13.43 5.85 9.44
N ARG A 97 -13.98 5.63 8.26
CA ARG A 97 -13.43 4.72 7.23
C ARG A 97 -12.46 5.41 6.26
N HIS A 98 -12.21 6.72 6.42
CA HIS A 98 -11.21 7.43 5.60
C HIS A 98 -9.83 7.24 6.23
N LEU A 99 -9.19 6.12 5.90
CA LEU A 99 -7.94 5.67 6.54
C LEU A 99 -6.66 6.15 5.83
N TRP A 100 -6.79 6.78 4.66
CA TRP A 100 -5.65 7.31 3.91
C TRP A 100 -4.83 8.33 4.71
N PRO A 101 -5.42 9.32 5.42
CA PRO A 101 -4.62 10.27 6.17
C PRO A 101 -3.75 9.64 7.26
N ALA A 102 -4.24 8.58 7.91
CA ALA A 102 -3.46 7.85 8.90
C ALA A 102 -2.29 7.11 8.25
N TRP A 103 -2.52 6.44 7.11
CA TRP A 103 -1.45 5.76 6.39
C TRP A 103 -0.44 6.75 5.78
N HIS A 104 -0.92 7.85 5.19
CA HIS A 104 -0.06 8.90 4.66
C HIS A 104 0.82 9.53 5.75
N TRP A 105 0.26 9.77 6.95
CA TRP A 105 1.04 10.26 8.07
C TRP A 105 2.18 9.31 8.46
N LEU A 106 1.92 7.99 8.52
CA LEU A 106 2.97 7.00 8.77
C LEU A 106 4.03 7.00 7.66
N ILE A 107 3.62 7.12 6.40
CA ILE A 107 4.53 7.23 5.25
C ILE A 107 5.43 8.47 5.39
N ASP A 108 4.85 9.61 5.74
CA ASP A 108 5.60 10.87 5.90
C ASP A 108 6.59 10.80 7.06
N GLN A 109 6.22 10.17 8.17
CA GLN A 109 7.10 10.03 9.34
C GLN A 109 8.20 8.98 9.14
N CYS A 110 7.90 7.84 8.53
CA CYS A 110 8.83 6.72 8.40
C CYS A 110 9.64 6.72 7.10
N ARG A 111 9.18 7.46 6.08
CA ARG A 111 9.88 7.65 4.79
C ARG A 111 10.33 6.34 4.13
N PRO A 112 9.44 5.37 3.90
CA PRO A 112 9.83 4.13 3.21
C PRO A 112 10.31 4.42 1.77
N ASP A 113 11.35 3.71 1.31
CA ASP A 113 11.92 3.92 -0.02
C ASP A 113 10.95 3.55 -1.15
N THR A 114 10.16 2.50 -0.93
CA THR A 114 9.24 1.97 -1.95
C THR A 114 7.90 1.63 -1.33
N ILE A 115 6.84 2.10 -1.99
CA ILE A 115 5.46 1.84 -1.59
C ILE A 115 4.71 1.27 -2.80
N PHE A 116 3.98 0.17 -2.60
CA PHE A 116 2.99 -0.33 -3.54
C PHE A 116 1.59 -0.19 -2.97
N GLY A 117 0.65 0.20 -3.81
CA GLY A 117 -0.74 0.28 -3.41
C GLY A 117 -1.72 -0.20 -4.47
N GLU A 118 -2.94 -0.46 -4.05
CA GLU A 118 -4.03 -0.92 -4.92
C GLU A 118 -5.33 -0.20 -4.60
N GLN A 119 -6.09 0.08 -5.64
CA GLN A 119 -7.41 0.68 -5.51
C GLN A 119 -8.36 0.16 -6.59
N VAL A 120 -9.67 0.30 -6.38
CA VAL A 120 -10.67 -0.01 -7.41
C VAL A 120 -10.53 0.96 -8.59
N ALA A 121 -10.50 0.43 -9.82
CA ALA A 121 -10.40 1.22 -11.05
C ALA A 121 -11.78 1.74 -11.50
N LYS A 122 -12.47 2.47 -10.63
CA LYS A 122 -13.74 3.17 -10.92
C LYS A 122 -13.54 4.66 -10.67
N LYS A 123 -14.50 5.48 -11.11
CA LYS A 123 -14.44 6.95 -10.97
C LYS A 123 -14.05 7.41 -9.55
N ASP A 124 -14.65 6.82 -8.53
CA ASP A 124 -14.34 7.17 -7.14
C ASP A 124 -12.91 6.77 -6.73
N GLY A 125 -12.42 5.63 -7.23
CA GLY A 125 -11.05 5.18 -7.00
C GLY A 125 -10.02 6.04 -7.76
N LEU A 126 -10.33 6.55 -8.94
CA LEU A 126 -9.49 7.47 -9.68
C LEU A 126 -9.39 8.83 -8.98
N ASN A 127 -10.52 9.41 -8.56
CA ASN A 127 -10.54 10.65 -7.78
C ASN A 127 -9.76 10.50 -6.44
N TRP A 128 -9.86 9.33 -5.81
CA TRP A 128 -9.08 9.03 -4.62
C TRP A 128 -7.59 8.95 -4.93
N PHE A 129 -7.21 8.35 -6.07
CA PHE A 129 -5.82 8.24 -6.47
C PHE A 129 -5.21 9.60 -6.82
N ASP A 130 -5.96 10.52 -7.40
CA ASP A 130 -5.51 11.89 -7.64
C ASP A 130 -5.08 12.57 -6.33
N LEU A 131 -5.86 12.38 -5.24
CA LEU A 131 -5.49 12.85 -3.91
C LEU A 131 -4.22 12.16 -3.39
N VAL A 132 -4.18 10.83 -3.46
CA VAL A 132 -3.04 10.03 -3.00
C VAL A 132 -1.75 10.39 -3.73
N SER A 133 -1.82 10.56 -5.05
CA SER A 133 -0.68 10.96 -5.86
C SER A 133 -0.16 12.34 -5.45
N ALA A 134 -1.05 13.31 -5.29
CA ALA A 134 -0.68 14.66 -4.87
C ALA A 134 -0.03 14.68 -3.46
N ASP A 135 -0.59 13.91 -2.51
CA ASP A 135 -0.04 13.80 -1.16
C ASP A 135 1.36 13.16 -1.16
N LEU A 136 1.53 12.05 -1.91
CA LEU A 136 2.82 11.36 -2.02
C LEU A 136 3.87 12.23 -2.74
N GLU A 137 3.50 12.90 -3.83
CA GLU A 137 4.39 13.83 -4.54
C GLU A 137 4.78 15.02 -3.65
N GLY A 138 3.80 15.56 -2.88
CA GLY A 138 4.05 16.59 -1.87
C GLY A 138 5.00 16.13 -0.77
N SER A 139 4.99 14.85 -0.44
CA SER A 139 5.93 14.21 0.50
C SER A 139 7.26 13.78 -0.15
N GLY A 140 7.52 14.13 -1.41
CA GLY A 140 8.79 13.87 -2.09
C GLY A 140 8.94 12.45 -2.63
N TYR A 141 7.85 11.88 -3.14
CA TYR A 141 7.86 10.62 -3.88
C TYR A 141 7.60 10.87 -5.36
N THR A 142 8.17 10.03 -6.22
CA THR A 142 7.72 9.88 -7.61
C THR A 142 6.69 8.80 -7.67
N VAL A 143 5.53 9.07 -8.27
CA VAL A 143 4.39 8.15 -8.32
C VAL A 143 4.10 7.70 -9.75
N GLY A 144 3.88 6.41 -9.93
CA GLY A 144 3.42 5.82 -11.18
C GLY A 144 2.25 4.87 -10.94
N ALA A 145 1.29 4.82 -11.86
CA ALA A 145 0.14 3.95 -11.75
C ALA A 145 -0.20 3.25 -13.06
N SER A 146 -0.84 2.10 -12.96
CA SER A 146 -1.36 1.32 -14.08
C SER A 146 -2.69 0.68 -13.73
N ASP A 147 -3.64 0.78 -14.65
CA ASP A 147 -4.92 0.08 -14.54
C ASP A 147 -4.79 -1.30 -15.18
N LEU A 148 -4.91 -2.35 -14.38
CA LEU A 148 -4.75 -3.74 -14.81
C LEU A 148 -6.01 -4.54 -14.56
N CYS A 149 -6.41 -5.29 -15.59
CA CYS A 149 -7.49 -6.26 -15.54
C CYS A 149 -6.94 -7.65 -15.20
N ALA A 150 -7.52 -8.33 -14.21
CA ALA A 150 -7.08 -9.67 -13.84
C ALA A 150 -7.16 -10.67 -15.01
N ALA A 151 -8.17 -10.55 -15.88
CA ALA A 151 -8.28 -11.36 -17.09
C ALA A 151 -7.11 -11.14 -18.05
N GLY A 152 -6.52 -9.94 -18.08
CA GLY A 152 -5.34 -9.62 -18.91
C GLY A 152 -4.07 -10.37 -18.48
N VAL A 153 -4.04 -10.89 -17.26
CA VAL A 153 -2.95 -11.71 -16.70
C VAL A 153 -3.35 -13.17 -16.47
N GLY A 154 -4.43 -13.62 -17.14
CA GLY A 154 -4.84 -15.04 -17.17
C GLY A 154 -5.86 -15.46 -16.11
N ALA A 155 -6.41 -14.56 -15.31
CA ALA A 155 -7.45 -14.90 -14.36
C ALA A 155 -8.82 -15.11 -15.06
N PRO A 156 -9.69 -16.00 -14.53
CA PRO A 156 -10.99 -16.33 -15.17
C PRO A 156 -12.07 -15.25 -14.89
N HIS A 157 -11.71 -14.05 -14.46
CA HIS A 157 -12.65 -12.99 -14.09
C HIS A 157 -12.08 -11.60 -14.41
N ILE A 158 -12.99 -10.67 -14.69
CA ILE A 158 -12.67 -9.26 -14.87
C ILE A 158 -12.62 -8.62 -13.47
N ARG A 159 -11.44 -8.40 -12.95
CA ARG A 159 -11.20 -7.64 -11.74
C ARG A 159 -10.24 -6.52 -12.07
N GLN A 160 -10.78 -5.38 -12.44
CA GLN A 160 -9.98 -4.22 -12.80
C GLN A 160 -9.55 -3.46 -11.55
N ARG A 161 -8.25 -3.16 -11.46
CA ARG A 161 -7.65 -2.48 -10.32
C ARG A 161 -6.59 -1.50 -10.79
N LEU A 162 -6.58 -0.36 -10.14
CA LEU A 162 -5.51 0.60 -10.25
C LEU A 162 -4.40 0.20 -9.27
N TRP A 163 -3.24 -0.09 -9.80
CA TRP A 163 -2.02 -0.39 -9.06
C TRP A 163 -1.12 0.82 -9.13
N PHE A 164 -0.53 1.21 -8.01
CA PHE A 164 0.44 2.28 -8.02
C PHE A 164 1.71 1.90 -7.29
N VAL A 165 2.79 2.56 -7.67
CA VAL A 165 4.08 2.48 -7.01
C VAL A 165 4.57 3.89 -6.73
N ALA A 166 5.13 4.10 -5.54
CA ALA A 166 5.80 5.33 -5.20
C ALA A 166 7.23 5.03 -4.74
N HIS A 167 8.18 5.83 -5.22
CA HIS A 167 9.58 5.77 -4.81
C HIS A 167 9.99 7.10 -4.21
N ALA A 168 10.66 7.05 -3.05
CA ALA A 168 11.23 8.24 -2.43
C ALA A 168 12.29 8.86 -3.35
N ILE A 169 12.20 10.17 -3.56
CA ILE A 169 13.21 10.92 -4.32
C ILE A 169 14.44 11.04 -3.43
N ASP A 170 15.53 10.36 -3.83
CA ASP A 170 16.81 10.52 -3.15
C ASP A 170 17.48 11.82 -3.63
N HIS A 171 17.41 12.86 -2.81
CA HIS A 171 18.08 14.14 -3.09
C HIS A 171 19.61 14.04 -3.05
N ARG A 172 20.19 12.89 -2.69
CA ARG A 172 21.65 12.71 -2.63
C ARG A 172 22.31 12.59 -3.99
N ASP A 173 21.55 12.20 -5.03
CA ASP A 173 22.12 11.96 -6.37
C ASP A 173 22.18 13.20 -7.28
N GLY A 174 21.74 14.37 -6.84
CA GLY A 174 21.80 15.62 -7.62
C GLY A 174 21.09 15.54 -8.99
N ARG A 175 20.24 14.55 -9.21
CA ARG A 175 19.46 14.40 -10.44
C ARG A 175 18.16 15.18 -10.28
N GLU A 176 18.07 16.30 -11.00
CA GLU A 176 16.81 17.02 -11.14
C GLU A 176 15.73 16.09 -11.75
N PRO A 177 14.49 16.10 -11.23
CA PRO A 177 13.38 15.40 -11.87
C PRO A 177 13.09 16.06 -13.22
N GLY A 178 13.31 15.36 -14.32
CA GLY A 178 12.92 15.87 -15.64
C GLY A 178 13.87 15.61 -16.82
N ARG A 179 14.81 14.69 -16.75
CA ARG A 179 15.58 14.34 -17.95
C ARG A 179 14.88 13.20 -18.71
N GLU A 180 14.20 13.57 -19.80
CA GLU A 180 13.59 12.66 -20.76
C GLU A 180 14.54 11.52 -21.14
N ILE A 181 14.08 10.28 -20.98
CA ILE A 181 14.73 9.13 -21.60
C ILE A 181 14.39 9.17 -23.09
N ARG A 182 15.36 9.54 -23.92
CA ARG A 182 15.23 9.37 -25.38
C ARG A 182 15.21 7.87 -25.70
N PRO A 183 14.23 7.38 -26.45
CA PRO A 183 14.27 6.01 -26.94
C PRO A 183 15.44 5.85 -27.94
N VAL A 184 16.14 4.74 -27.81
CA VAL A 184 17.15 4.24 -28.76
C VAL A 184 16.45 3.54 -29.90
#